data_8b7a2e1d9ca062f7a33e5fa3a081da2b
#
_entry.id   8b7a2e1d9ca062f7a33e5fa3a081da2b
#
_cell.length_a   1.000
_cell.length_b   1.000
_cell.length_c   1.000
_cell.angle_alpha   90.00
_cell.angle_beta   90.00
_cell.angle_gamma   90.00
#
_symmetry.space_group_name_H-M   'P 1'
#
loop_
_entity.id
_entity.type
_entity.pdbx_description
1 polymer ?
#
loop_
_entity_poly.entity_id
_entity_poly.type
_entity_poly.pdbx_seq_one_letter_code
_entity_poly.pdbx_strand_id
1 'polypeptide(L)'
;VKTCAACHTDNDDTRVFCLNCGQRLPQAIPGTNPGFAENTPRPVAPRISVAQPKKKSIPRRTRNAGRNLFSLFLNLAFLAVFAGLVFGIYLISQAPSAITPEVEKDVAGSTALAAFFKKASLTPGGAWIGSEESINRFLLENVKLVPLATAFGIHTEFNRCFVELGEGRLDFVMEQSLEDHPLYFALHLEPYSEGGKLKVRVLGASLGRLPVPALVAAHLLVIWQPCFDSLGAIVDTLDSASSASVTPKNLVVRWPGKGES
;
A
#
# COMPACT_ATOMS: atom_id res chain seq x y z
N VAL A 1 9.60 50.11 -6.21
CA VAL A 1 8.98 49.26 -5.18
C VAL A 1 7.70 49.96 -4.73
N LYS A 2 6.52 49.31 -4.77
CA LYS A 2 5.25 49.82 -4.30
C LYS A 2 4.89 49.22 -2.95
N THR A 3 4.73 50.03 -1.93
CA THR A 3 4.29 49.56 -0.61
C THR A 3 2.75 49.46 -0.58
N CYS A 4 2.21 48.34 -0.15
CA CYS A 4 0.78 48.13 -0.02
C CYS A 4 0.19 48.94 1.14
N ALA A 5 -0.83 49.77 0.87
CA ALA A 5 -1.47 50.60 1.89
C ALA A 5 -2.25 49.78 2.95
N ALA A 6 -2.61 48.51 2.66
CA ALA A 6 -3.39 47.68 3.56
C ALA A 6 -2.56 46.82 4.50
N CYS A 7 -1.39 46.34 4.08
CA CYS A 7 -0.53 45.41 4.86
C CYS A 7 0.94 45.82 4.93
N HIS A 8 1.28 46.99 4.37
CA HIS A 8 2.62 47.58 4.34
C HIS A 8 3.74 46.70 3.75
N THR A 9 3.36 45.67 2.98
CA THR A 9 4.32 44.82 2.28
C THR A 9 4.81 45.47 1.00
N ASP A 10 6.12 45.46 0.77
CA ASP A 10 6.72 45.97 -0.44
C ASP A 10 6.53 45.00 -1.60
N ASN A 11 6.12 45.54 -2.75
CA ASN A 11 5.83 44.81 -3.96
C ASN A 11 6.60 45.42 -5.13
N ASP A 12 6.84 44.61 -6.17
CA ASP A 12 7.43 45.08 -7.41
C ASP A 12 6.56 46.13 -8.10
N ASP A 13 7.17 47.11 -8.76
CA ASP A 13 6.48 48.18 -9.47
C ASP A 13 5.57 47.70 -10.60
N THR A 14 5.84 46.56 -11.15
CA THR A 14 5.06 45.93 -12.22
C THR A 14 3.77 45.26 -11.72
N ARG A 15 3.64 45.04 -10.42
CA ARG A 15 2.50 44.29 -9.87
C ARG A 15 1.25 45.16 -9.71
N VAL A 16 0.12 44.53 -10.04
CA VAL A 16 -1.22 45.12 -9.92
C VAL A 16 -1.88 44.79 -8.59
N PHE A 17 -1.47 43.63 -7.97
CA PHE A 17 -2.01 43.18 -6.71
C PHE A 17 -0.89 42.87 -5.71
N CYS A 18 -1.13 43.12 -4.43
CA CYS A 18 -0.21 42.81 -3.35
C CYS A 18 -0.07 41.28 -3.18
N LEU A 19 1.18 40.80 -3.07
CA LEU A 19 1.47 39.38 -2.89
C LEU A 19 0.96 38.82 -1.56
N ASN A 20 0.92 39.65 -0.52
CA ASN A 20 0.58 39.20 0.82
C ASN A 20 -0.93 39.21 1.11
N CYS A 21 -1.63 40.31 0.76
CA CYS A 21 -3.05 40.46 1.11
C CYS A 21 -4.01 40.48 -0.09
N GLY A 22 -3.51 40.42 -1.34
CA GLY A 22 -4.33 40.46 -2.55
C GLY A 22 -4.96 41.82 -2.84
N GLN A 23 -4.67 42.86 -2.06
CA GLN A 23 -5.19 44.20 -2.28
C GLN A 23 -4.64 44.79 -3.58
N ARG A 24 -5.48 45.51 -4.35
CA ARG A 24 -5.04 46.17 -5.59
C ARG A 24 -4.10 47.33 -5.24
N LEU A 25 -2.92 47.31 -5.85
CA LEU A 25 -1.90 48.36 -5.70
C LEU A 25 -2.21 49.54 -6.62
N PRO A 26 -1.89 50.79 -6.22
CA PRO A 26 -2.05 51.96 -7.06
C PRO A 26 -1.18 51.80 -8.30
N GLN A 27 -1.79 51.91 -9.48
CA GLN A 27 -1.07 51.92 -10.76
C GLN A 27 -0.59 53.35 -11.02
N ALA A 28 0.71 53.51 -11.28
CA ALA A 28 1.22 54.72 -11.85
C ALA A 28 0.64 54.85 -13.27
N ILE A 29 -0.15 55.87 -13.53
CA ILE A 29 -0.66 56.20 -14.87
C ILE A 29 0.55 56.67 -15.66
N PRO A 30 0.96 56.01 -16.75
CA PRO A 30 2.07 56.47 -17.58
C PRO A 30 1.64 57.76 -18.25
N GLY A 31 2.24 58.90 -17.88
CA GLY A 31 2.10 60.12 -18.64
C GLY A 31 1.69 61.41 -17.88
N THR A 32 1.57 61.40 -16.55
CA THR A 32 1.39 62.68 -15.81
C THR A 32 2.71 63.15 -15.25
N ASN A 33 3.32 64.11 -15.95
CA ASN A 33 4.45 64.90 -15.46
C ASN A 33 4.04 65.62 -14.14
N PRO A 34 4.87 65.62 -13.08
CA PRO A 34 4.62 66.38 -11.87
C PRO A 34 5.08 67.83 -12.11
N GLY A 35 4.19 68.67 -12.59
CA GLY A 35 4.54 70.07 -12.72
C GLY A 35 3.49 70.84 -13.48
N PHE A 36 2.35 71.09 -12.87
CA PHE A 36 1.57 72.32 -13.05
C PHE A 36 0.47 72.35 -12.00
N ALA A 37 0.74 73.01 -10.89
CA ALA A 37 -0.28 73.48 -9.97
C ALA A 37 -0.94 74.69 -10.59
N GLU A 38 -2.05 74.47 -11.28
CA GLU A 38 -2.89 75.60 -11.73
C GLU A 38 -4.13 75.63 -10.83
N ASN A 39 -4.06 76.62 -9.91
CA ASN A 39 -5.18 77.04 -9.06
C ASN A 39 -6.20 77.75 -9.94
N THR A 40 -7.13 77.06 -10.52
CA THR A 40 -8.36 77.66 -11.07
C THR A 40 -9.54 77.30 -10.17
N PRO A 41 -10.27 78.34 -9.61
CA PRO A 41 -11.45 78.05 -8.84
C PRO A 41 -12.57 77.54 -9.75
N ARG A 42 -12.94 76.26 -9.55
CA ARG A 42 -14.09 75.67 -10.25
C ARG A 42 -15.38 76.31 -9.82
N PRO A 43 -16.22 76.75 -10.77
CA PRO A 43 -17.58 77.28 -10.43
C PRO A 43 -18.39 76.22 -9.75
N VAL A 44 -18.97 76.55 -8.58
CA VAL A 44 -19.84 75.65 -7.82
C VAL A 44 -21.16 75.53 -8.57
N ALA A 45 -21.33 74.42 -9.28
CA ALA A 45 -22.61 74.04 -9.86
C ALA A 45 -23.63 73.76 -8.74
N PRO A 46 -24.89 74.20 -8.83
CA PRO A 46 -25.89 73.93 -7.83
C PRO A 46 -26.11 72.44 -7.66
N ARG A 47 -25.95 71.95 -6.44
CA ARG A 47 -26.27 70.55 -6.09
C ARG A 47 -27.77 70.34 -6.23
N ILE A 48 -28.20 69.81 -7.37
CA ILE A 48 -29.52 69.20 -7.50
C ILE A 48 -29.51 67.95 -6.63
N SER A 49 -30.21 68.02 -5.50
CA SER A 49 -30.41 66.88 -4.60
C SER A 49 -31.37 65.89 -5.27
N VAL A 50 -30.84 65.05 -6.15
CA VAL A 50 -31.60 63.95 -6.68
C VAL A 50 -31.76 62.96 -5.56
N ALA A 51 -32.98 62.80 -5.04
CA ALA A 51 -33.34 61.79 -4.06
C ALA A 51 -32.93 60.40 -4.63
N GLN A 52 -31.91 59.83 -4.04
CA GLN A 52 -31.51 58.51 -4.42
C GLN A 52 -32.67 57.55 -4.12
N PRO A 53 -33.12 56.73 -5.12
CA PRO A 53 -34.15 55.77 -4.86
C PRO A 53 -33.55 54.76 -3.84
N LYS A 54 -34.24 54.59 -2.69
CA LYS A 54 -33.89 53.57 -1.69
C LYS A 54 -33.71 52.25 -2.42
N LYS A 55 -32.45 51.81 -2.61
CA LYS A 55 -32.14 50.48 -3.09
C LYS A 55 -32.80 49.50 -2.12
N LYS A 56 -33.92 48.88 -2.54
CA LYS A 56 -34.49 47.74 -1.87
C LYS A 56 -33.35 46.72 -1.72
N SER A 57 -32.92 46.49 -0.48
CA SER A 57 -31.97 45.44 -0.15
C SER A 57 -32.60 44.13 -0.58
N ILE A 58 -32.22 43.66 -1.76
CA ILE A 58 -32.53 42.28 -2.18
C ILE A 58 -31.88 41.39 -1.12
N PRO A 59 -32.67 40.57 -0.39
CA PRO A 59 -32.08 39.70 0.60
C PRO A 59 -31.04 38.85 -0.13
N ARG A 60 -29.77 38.95 0.27
CA ARG A 60 -28.67 38.09 -0.20
C ARG A 60 -29.04 36.67 0.18
N ARG A 61 -29.82 36.05 -0.70
CA ARG A 61 -30.30 34.69 -0.61
C ARG A 61 -29.06 33.77 -0.52
N THR A 62 -28.84 33.27 0.68
CA THR A 62 -28.18 32.02 1.13
C THR A 62 -27.53 31.14 0.07
N ARG A 63 -26.69 31.71 -0.79
CA ARG A 63 -25.92 30.94 -1.79
C ARG A 63 -24.74 30.21 -1.16
N ASN A 64 -24.48 30.42 0.14
CA ASN A 64 -23.35 29.86 0.88
C ASN A 64 -23.66 28.54 1.59
N ALA A 65 -24.95 28.21 1.81
CA ALA A 65 -25.30 26.97 2.52
C ALA A 65 -24.90 25.72 1.74
N GLY A 66 -25.12 25.70 0.43
CA GLY A 66 -24.72 24.52 -0.40
C GLY A 66 -23.20 24.37 -0.52
N ARG A 67 -22.47 25.50 -0.54
CA ARG A 67 -21.00 25.46 -0.62
C ARG A 67 -20.37 25.00 0.68
N ASN A 68 -20.97 25.34 1.82
CA ASN A 68 -20.53 24.89 3.13
C ASN A 68 -20.85 23.41 3.36
N LEU A 69 -22.01 22.93 2.90
CA LEU A 69 -22.39 21.51 2.95
C LEU A 69 -21.47 20.66 2.07
N PHE A 70 -21.16 21.11 0.87
CA PHE A 70 -20.23 20.40 -0.03
C PHE A 70 -18.81 20.37 0.55
N SER A 71 -18.32 21.49 1.11
CA SER A 71 -17.02 21.54 1.79
C SER A 71 -16.98 20.63 3.02
N LEU A 72 -18.06 20.58 3.79
CA LEU A 72 -18.17 19.68 4.94
C LEU A 72 -18.13 18.20 4.49
N PHE A 73 -18.86 17.86 3.43
CA PHE A 73 -18.84 16.51 2.85
C PHE A 73 -17.45 16.12 2.35
N LEU A 74 -16.76 17.03 1.67
CA LEU A 74 -15.41 16.79 1.16
C LEU A 74 -14.39 16.60 2.30
N ASN A 75 -14.50 17.39 3.36
CA ASN A 75 -13.65 17.24 4.55
C ASN A 75 -13.94 15.92 5.27
N LEU A 76 -15.21 15.51 5.38
CA LEU A 76 -15.60 14.24 6.00
C LEU A 76 -15.09 13.05 5.17
N ALA A 77 -15.19 13.11 3.83
CA ALA A 77 -14.66 12.12 2.93
C ALA A 77 -13.13 12.01 3.04
N PHE A 78 -12.43 13.15 3.09
CA PHE A 78 -10.98 13.19 3.29
C PHE A 78 -10.59 12.58 4.65
N LEU A 79 -11.31 12.93 5.73
CA LEU A 79 -11.08 12.36 7.06
C LEU A 79 -11.30 10.85 7.07
N ALA A 80 -12.35 10.36 6.40
CA ALA A 80 -12.62 8.92 6.29
C ALA A 80 -11.52 8.17 5.52
N VAL A 81 -11.03 8.74 4.41
CA VAL A 81 -9.90 8.19 3.66
C VAL A 81 -8.63 8.19 4.50
N PHE A 82 -8.35 9.29 5.20
CA PHE A 82 -7.19 9.39 6.08
C PHE A 82 -7.25 8.40 7.24
N ALA A 83 -8.40 8.28 7.91
CA ALA A 83 -8.62 7.31 8.96
C ALA A 83 -8.49 5.85 8.44
N GLY A 84 -9.01 5.57 7.24
CA GLY A 84 -8.84 4.28 6.57
C GLY A 84 -7.38 3.96 6.26
N LEU A 85 -6.59 4.95 5.84
CA LEU A 85 -5.16 4.82 5.58
C LEU A 85 -4.39 4.52 6.87
N VAL A 86 -4.64 5.27 7.95
CA VAL A 86 -4.02 5.05 9.27
C VAL A 86 -4.38 3.67 9.81
N PHE A 87 -5.65 3.27 9.69
CA PHE A 87 -6.11 1.95 10.09
C PHE A 87 -5.48 0.83 9.24
N GLY A 88 -5.34 1.05 7.93
CA GLY A 88 -4.62 0.14 7.03
C GLY A 88 -3.16 -0.07 7.45
N ILE A 89 -2.44 1.01 7.73
CA ILE A 89 -1.05 0.95 8.24
C ILE A 89 -0.99 0.20 9.56
N TYR A 90 -1.94 0.45 10.47
CA TYR A 90 -2.04 -0.27 11.73
C TYR A 90 -2.23 -1.78 11.51
N LEU A 91 -3.11 -2.19 10.59
CA LEU A 91 -3.31 -3.60 10.28
C LEU A 91 -2.07 -4.26 9.65
N ILE A 92 -1.34 -3.54 8.81
CA ILE A 92 -0.10 -4.04 8.18
C ILE A 92 0.98 -4.29 9.23
N SER A 93 1.07 -3.45 10.26
CA SER A 93 2.05 -3.60 11.34
C SER A 93 1.69 -4.70 12.36
N GLN A 94 0.47 -5.28 12.28
CA GLN A 94 0.07 -6.35 13.18
C GLN A 94 0.55 -7.70 12.64
N ALA A 95 1.15 -8.50 13.53
CA ALA A 95 1.43 -9.90 13.22
C ALA A 95 0.12 -10.65 12.87
N PRO A 96 0.15 -11.62 11.94
CA PRO A 96 -0.97 -12.50 11.69
C PRO A 96 -1.41 -13.20 12.98
N SER A 97 -2.68 -13.62 13.03
CA SER A 97 -3.29 -14.15 14.26
C SER A 97 -2.68 -15.50 14.72
N ALA A 98 -2.06 -16.22 13.81
CA ALA A 98 -1.30 -17.43 14.08
C ALA A 98 0.18 -17.11 13.89
N ILE A 99 0.90 -16.84 14.98
CA ILE A 99 2.36 -16.76 14.96
C ILE A 99 2.85 -18.17 15.23
N THR A 100 3.57 -18.72 14.27
CA THR A 100 4.25 -20.01 14.49
C THR A 100 5.20 -19.88 15.67
N PRO A 101 5.14 -20.79 16.61
CA PRO A 101 6.04 -20.79 17.75
C PRO A 101 7.51 -20.79 17.29
N GLU A 102 8.34 -20.23 18.10
CA GLU A 102 9.78 -20.18 17.91
C GLU A 102 10.29 -21.59 17.56
N VAL A 103 10.78 -21.77 16.33
CA VAL A 103 11.33 -23.05 15.91
C VAL A 103 12.61 -23.28 16.70
N GLU A 104 12.53 -24.17 17.67
CA GLU A 104 13.66 -24.53 18.53
C GLU A 104 14.83 -25.03 17.66
N LYS A 105 16.00 -24.42 17.83
CA LYS A 105 17.17 -24.59 16.95
C LYS A 105 17.82 -25.98 17.01
N ASP A 106 17.32 -26.86 17.84
CA ASP A 106 17.99 -28.12 18.21
C ASP A 106 17.40 -29.35 17.53
N VAL A 107 17.48 -29.47 16.21
CA VAL A 107 17.39 -30.85 15.64
C VAL A 107 18.03 -30.91 14.24
N ALA A 108 18.95 -31.86 14.08
CA ALA A 108 19.51 -32.30 12.79
C ALA A 108 18.41 -32.87 11.87
N GLY A 109 17.91 -32.10 10.91
CA GLY A 109 16.75 -32.55 10.15
C GLY A 109 16.56 -32.04 8.73
N SER A 110 17.14 -30.90 8.33
CA SER A 110 16.81 -30.31 7.02
C SER A 110 17.31 -31.10 5.82
N THR A 111 18.49 -31.65 5.91
CA THR A 111 19.08 -32.50 4.85
C THR A 111 18.29 -33.81 4.65
N ALA A 112 17.74 -34.35 5.75
CA ALA A 112 16.91 -35.52 5.71
C ALA A 112 15.57 -35.27 4.99
N LEU A 113 14.93 -34.16 5.23
CA LEU A 113 13.65 -33.83 4.62
C LEU A 113 13.75 -33.73 3.10
N ALA A 114 14.75 -33.01 2.58
CA ALA A 114 14.99 -32.92 1.14
C ALA A 114 15.30 -34.29 0.51
N ALA A 115 16.08 -35.13 1.20
CA ALA A 115 16.40 -36.49 0.74
C ALA A 115 15.16 -37.38 0.72
N PHE A 116 14.31 -37.35 1.76
CA PHE A 116 13.06 -38.11 1.80
C PHE A 116 12.09 -37.64 0.72
N PHE A 117 11.95 -36.32 0.51
CA PHE A 117 11.11 -35.74 -0.53
C PHE A 117 11.56 -36.23 -1.92
N LYS A 118 12.84 -36.11 -2.22
CA LYS A 118 13.44 -36.61 -3.46
C LYS A 118 13.26 -38.14 -3.63
N LYS A 119 13.45 -38.92 -2.59
CA LYS A 119 13.23 -40.37 -2.63
C LYS A 119 11.79 -40.73 -2.94
N ALA A 120 10.83 -40.05 -2.30
CA ALA A 120 9.41 -40.26 -2.55
C ALA A 120 9.02 -39.91 -3.99
N SER A 121 9.55 -38.82 -4.55
CA SER A 121 9.30 -38.41 -5.94
C SER A 121 9.83 -39.39 -6.99
N LEU A 122 10.91 -40.10 -6.69
CA LEU A 122 11.49 -41.09 -7.58
C LEU A 122 10.81 -42.48 -7.47
N THR A 123 9.96 -42.68 -6.48
CA THR A 123 9.25 -43.95 -6.24
C THR A 123 7.86 -43.86 -6.89
N PRO A 124 7.54 -44.72 -7.88
CA PRO A 124 6.20 -44.74 -8.48
C PRO A 124 5.12 -44.99 -7.41
N GLY A 125 4.10 -44.13 -7.38
CA GLY A 125 3.08 -44.13 -6.33
C GLY A 125 3.59 -43.67 -4.95
N GLY A 126 4.77 -43.05 -4.91
CA GLY A 126 5.38 -42.57 -3.68
C GLY A 126 4.55 -41.49 -3.02
N ALA A 127 4.61 -41.45 -1.70
CA ALA A 127 4.01 -40.39 -0.91
C ALA A 127 5.04 -39.81 0.07
N TRP A 128 4.99 -38.49 0.24
CA TRP A 128 5.76 -37.80 1.25
C TRP A 128 4.80 -37.13 2.24
N ILE A 129 5.14 -37.23 3.51
CA ILE A 129 4.38 -36.59 4.58
C ILE A 129 5.32 -35.69 5.35
N GLY A 130 5.05 -34.39 5.35
CA GLY A 130 5.78 -33.38 6.11
C GLY A 130 4.91 -32.75 7.17
N SER A 131 5.42 -32.69 8.40
CA SER A 131 4.79 -31.89 9.44
C SER A 131 5.09 -30.41 9.23
N GLU A 132 4.21 -29.52 9.68
CA GLU A 132 4.42 -28.08 9.66
C GLU A 132 5.78 -27.69 10.23
N GLU A 133 6.11 -28.26 11.39
CA GLU A 133 7.39 -28.01 12.06
C GLU A 133 8.59 -28.40 11.20
N SER A 134 8.55 -29.60 10.56
CA SER A 134 9.64 -30.07 9.71
C SER A 134 9.83 -29.22 8.46
N ILE A 135 8.73 -28.73 7.86
CA ILE A 135 8.75 -27.83 6.72
C ILE A 135 9.34 -26.49 7.13
N ASN A 136 8.89 -25.92 8.24
CA ASN A 136 9.34 -24.61 8.73
C ASN A 136 10.83 -24.61 9.08
N ARG A 137 11.32 -25.70 9.68
CA ARG A 137 12.75 -25.86 9.92
C ARG A 137 13.55 -25.93 8.62
N PHE A 138 13.07 -26.70 7.64
CA PHE A 138 13.70 -26.76 6.33
C PHE A 138 13.76 -25.37 5.66
N LEU A 139 12.68 -24.61 5.70
CA LEU A 139 12.61 -23.25 5.14
C LEU A 139 13.61 -22.31 5.82
N LEU A 140 13.66 -22.34 7.15
CA LEU A 140 14.59 -21.52 7.94
C LEU A 140 16.06 -21.76 7.59
N GLU A 141 16.44 -23.01 7.29
CA GLU A 141 17.82 -23.36 6.99
C GLU A 141 18.21 -23.13 5.52
N ASN A 142 17.25 -23.29 4.60
CA ASN A 142 17.55 -23.32 3.17
C ASN A 142 17.13 -22.04 2.43
N VAL A 143 16.19 -21.26 2.93
CA VAL A 143 15.79 -19.99 2.30
C VAL A 143 16.59 -18.85 2.89
N LYS A 144 17.53 -18.33 2.10
CA LYS A 144 18.35 -17.18 2.43
C LYS A 144 18.13 -16.13 1.35
N LEU A 145 17.29 -15.14 1.63
CA LEU A 145 17.05 -14.08 0.67
C LEU A 145 18.05 -12.95 0.87
N VAL A 146 18.56 -12.46 -0.25
CA VAL A 146 19.28 -11.19 -0.27
C VAL A 146 18.25 -10.07 -0.06
N PRO A 147 18.53 -9.07 0.80
CA PRO A 147 17.62 -7.94 0.98
C PRO A 147 17.21 -7.38 -0.38
N LEU A 148 15.92 -7.17 -0.57
CA LEU A 148 15.42 -6.46 -1.76
C LEU A 148 16.10 -5.09 -1.76
N ALA A 149 16.97 -4.89 -2.76
CA ALA A 149 17.75 -3.67 -2.87
C ALA A 149 16.84 -2.45 -2.77
N THR A 150 17.22 -1.56 -1.90
CA THR A 150 16.68 -0.26 -1.57
C THR A 150 16.23 0.56 -2.78
N ALA A 151 15.10 0.24 -3.38
CA ALA A 151 14.38 1.23 -4.14
C ALA A 151 13.88 2.28 -3.14
N PHE A 152 14.32 3.51 -3.28
CA PHE A 152 13.95 4.64 -2.40
C PHE A 152 14.68 4.79 -1.05
N GLY A 153 15.85 4.17 -0.83
CA GLY A 153 16.61 4.34 0.41
C GLY A 153 15.99 3.67 1.64
N ILE A 154 15.02 2.78 1.45
CA ILE A 154 14.37 2.03 2.51
C ILE A 154 15.13 0.72 2.71
N HIS A 155 15.64 0.47 3.90
CA HIS A 155 16.32 -0.78 4.24
C HIS A 155 15.29 -1.82 4.68
N THR A 156 15.18 -2.90 3.90
CA THR A 156 14.38 -4.06 4.29
C THR A 156 15.33 -5.24 4.52
N GLU A 157 15.14 -5.94 5.62
CA GLU A 157 15.86 -7.16 5.94
C GLU A 157 14.91 -8.34 5.88
N PHE A 158 15.34 -9.42 5.25
CA PHE A 158 14.62 -10.69 5.28
C PHE A 158 14.95 -11.42 6.59
N ASN A 159 13.91 -11.73 7.38
CA ASN A 159 14.08 -12.45 8.63
C ASN A 159 13.95 -13.96 8.40
N ARG A 160 12.81 -14.38 7.89
CA ARG A 160 12.51 -15.80 7.64
C ARG A 160 11.28 -15.96 6.73
N CYS A 161 11.11 -17.19 6.22
CA CYS A 161 9.80 -17.62 5.72
C CYS A 161 9.37 -18.90 6.45
N PHE A 162 8.06 -19.09 6.53
CA PHE A 162 7.47 -20.26 7.17
C PHE A 162 6.11 -20.57 6.54
N VAL A 163 5.58 -21.75 6.81
CA VAL A 163 4.24 -22.15 6.40
C VAL A 163 3.35 -22.37 7.61
N GLU A 164 2.08 -22.09 7.45
CA GLU A 164 1.01 -22.46 8.37
C GLU A 164 0.07 -23.40 7.63
N LEU A 165 -0.20 -24.55 8.20
CA LEU A 165 -1.06 -25.56 7.59
C LEU A 165 -2.45 -25.48 8.16
N GLY A 166 -3.44 -25.16 7.32
CA GLY A 166 -4.86 -25.18 7.64
C GLY A 166 -5.56 -26.40 7.04
N GLU A 167 -6.87 -26.44 7.15
CA GLU A 167 -7.66 -27.48 6.50
C GLU A 167 -7.81 -27.16 5.00
N GLY A 168 -7.19 -27.98 4.15
CA GLY A 168 -7.17 -27.78 2.69
C GLY A 168 -6.35 -26.57 2.22
N ARG A 169 -5.70 -25.82 3.11
CA ARG A 169 -5.01 -24.57 2.82
C ARG A 169 -3.61 -24.54 3.41
N LEU A 170 -2.70 -23.94 2.67
CA LEU A 170 -1.34 -23.66 3.09
C LEU A 170 -1.11 -22.15 3.00
N ASP A 171 -0.73 -21.54 4.08
CA ASP A 171 -0.35 -20.12 4.13
C ASP A 171 1.19 -20.05 4.13
N PHE A 172 1.75 -19.49 3.05
CA PHE A 172 3.19 -19.26 2.93
C PHE A 172 3.50 -17.85 3.40
N VAL A 173 4.16 -17.72 4.53
CA VAL A 173 4.41 -16.44 5.19
C VAL A 173 5.88 -16.06 5.05
N MET A 174 6.12 -14.81 4.67
CA MET A 174 7.44 -14.19 4.64
C MET A 174 7.48 -13.05 5.65
N GLU A 175 8.43 -13.09 6.54
CA GLU A 175 8.71 -12.05 7.52
C GLU A 175 9.90 -11.22 7.07
N GLN A 176 9.70 -9.93 6.96
CA GLN A 176 10.74 -8.94 6.67
C GLN A 176 10.74 -7.87 7.76
N SER A 177 11.87 -7.21 7.98
CA SER A 177 11.96 -6.01 8.82
C SER A 177 12.08 -4.77 7.94
N LEU A 178 11.36 -3.74 8.31
CA LEU A 178 11.49 -2.39 7.78
C LEU A 178 11.88 -1.49 8.93
N GLU A 179 13.12 -1.01 8.96
CA GLU A 179 13.62 -0.15 10.04
C GLU A 179 13.26 -0.73 11.43
N ASP A 180 13.62 -1.99 11.70
CA ASP A 180 13.34 -2.74 12.93
C ASP A 180 11.85 -3.10 13.19
N HIS A 181 10.94 -2.75 12.28
CA HIS A 181 9.53 -3.13 12.39
C HIS A 181 9.24 -4.38 11.54
N PRO A 182 8.75 -5.48 12.15
CA PRO A 182 8.43 -6.68 11.39
C PRO A 182 7.21 -6.45 10.49
N LEU A 183 7.35 -6.84 9.23
CA LEU A 183 6.29 -6.87 8.22
C LEU A 183 6.05 -8.32 7.79
N TYR A 184 4.80 -8.72 7.76
CA TYR A 184 4.38 -10.07 7.40
C TYR A 184 3.64 -10.05 6.06
N PHE A 185 4.10 -10.88 5.15
CA PHE A 185 3.48 -11.10 3.84
C PHE A 185 3.04 -12.55 3.78
N ALA A 186 1.75 -12.82 3.84
CA ALA A 186 1.22 -14.17 3.72
C ALA A 186 0.55 -14.38 2.36
N LEU A 187 0.82 -15.53 1.74
CA LEU A 187 0.20 -15.99 0.51
C LEU A 187 -0.64 -17.22 0.82
N HIS A 188 -1.95 -17.12 0.60
CA HIS A 188 -2.90 -18.19 0.88
C HIS A 188 -3.05 -19.09 -0.34
N LEU A 189 -2.66 -20.35 -0.20
CA LEU A 189 -2.57 -21.33 -1.27
C LEU A 189 -3.49 -22.53 -0.99
N GLU A 190 -4.16 -23.01 -2.03
CA GLU A 190 -4.95 -24.24 -2.02
C GLU A 190 -4.37 -25.21 -3.05
N PRO A 191 -3.70 -26.31 -2.64
CA PRO A 191 -3.30 -27.34 -3.55
C PRO A 191 -4.52 -28.17 -3.97
N TYR A 192 -4.65 -28.45 -5.27
CA TYR A 192 -5.70 -29.29 -5.81
C TYR A 192 -5.14 -30.18 -6.95
N SER A 193 -5.87 -31.24 -7.29
CA SER A 193 -5.49 -32.11 -8.40
C SER A 193 -6.38 -31.86 -9.61
N GLU A 194 -5.78 -31.66 -10.77
CA GLU A 194 -6.47 -31.53 -12.03
C GLU A 194 -5.77 -32.29 -13.14
N GLY A 195 -6.47 -33.23 -13.76
CA GLY A 195 -5.90 -34.08 -14.81
C GLY A 195 -4.72 -34.95 -14.31
N GLY A 196 -4.74 -35.40 -13.05
CA GLY A 196 -3.68 -36.20 -12.47
C GLY A 196 -2.39 -35.43 -12.16
N LYS A 197 -2.43 -34.11 -12.19
CA LYS A 197 -1.32 -33.21 -11.82
C LYS A 197 -1.69 -32.33 -10.66
N LEU A 198 -0.73 -32.12 -9.78
CA LEU A 198 -0.84 -31.15 -8.70
C LEU A 198 -0.88 -29.73 -9.29
N LYS A 199 -1.87 -28.97 -8.88
CA LYS A 199 -1.96 -27.53 -9.15
C LYS A 199 -2.17 -26.76 -7.86
N VAL A 200 -1.83 -25.49 -7.88
CA VAL A 200 -1.98 -24.60 -6.73
C VAL A 200 -2.82 -23.40 -7.13
N ARG A 201 -3.87 -23.15 -6.37
CA ARG A 201 -4.73 -21.97 -6.52
C ARG A 201 -4.33 -20.93 -5.48
N VAL A 202 -4.16 -19.68 -5.92
CA VAL A 202 -4.00 -18.55 -5.01
C VAL A 202 -5.38 -18.12 -4.54
N LEU A 203 -5.66 -18.28 -3.25
CA LEU A 203 -6.91 -17.84 -2.63
C LEU A 203 -6.89 -16.35 -2.29
N GLY A 204 -5.71 -15.79 -2.05
CA GLY A 204 -5.48 -14.41 -1.67
C GLY A 204 -4.12 -14.23 -1.04
N ALA A 205 -3.92 -13.08 -0.45
CA ALA A 205 -2.74 -12.78 0.36
C ALA A 205 -3.13 -11.94 1.57
N SER A 206 -2.19 -11.70 2.48
CA SER A 206 -2.35 -10.67 3.50
C SER A 206 -1.04 -9.94 3.74
N LEU A 207 -1.15 -8.67 4.12
CA LEU A 207 -0.07 -7.83 4.62
C LEU A 207 -0.34 -7.59 6.11
N GLY A 208 0.39 -8.27 6.97
CA GLY A 208 0.01 -8.38 8.38
C GLY A 208 -1.41 -8.93 8.50
N ARG A 209 -2.33 -8.15 9.07
CA ARG A 209 -3.76 -8.50 9.16
C ARG A 209 -4.63 -7.90 8.05
N LEU A 210 -4.06 -7.14 7.14
CA LEU A 210 -4.79 -6.55 6.03
C LEU A 210 -4.98 -7.59 4.91
N PRO A 211 -6.20 -8.05 4.63
CA PRO A 211 -6.44 -9.03 3.58
C PRO A 211 -6.29 -8.39 2.19
N VAL A 212 -5.67 -9.14 1.28
CA VAL A 212 -5.48 -8.78 -0.12
C VAL A 212 -6.24 -9.76 -1.00
N PRO A 213 -7.19 -9.29 -1.84
CA PRO A 213 -7.96 -10.17 -2.71
C PRO A 213 -7.09 -10.95 -3.69
N ALA A 214 -7.53 -12.15 -4.10
CA ALA A 214 -6.79 -13.06 -4.99
C ALA A 214 -6.33 -12.40 -6.29
N LEU A 215 -7.16 -11.55 -6.89
CA LEU A 215 -6.80 -10.82 -8.12
C LEU A 215 -5.56 -9.95 -7.94
N VAL A 216 -5.46 -9.23 -6.81
CA VAL A 216 -4.31 -8.38 -6.48
C VAL A 216 -3.13 -9.25 -6.02
N ALA A 217 -3.39 -10.29 -5.23
CA ALA A 217 -2.37 -11.23 -4.77
C ALA A 217 -1.61 -11.88 -5.92
N ALA A 218 -2.30 -12.24 -7.01
CA ALA A 218 -1.68 -12.80 -8.21
C ALA A 218 -0.62 -11.87 -8.83
N HIS A 219 -0.82 -10.55 -8.79
CA HIS A 219 0.17 -9.58 -9.25
C HIS A 219 1.31 -9.36 -8.24
N LEU A 220 1.06 -9.64 -6.97
CA LEU A 220 2.07 -9.52 -5.91
C LEU A 220 2.95 -10.76 -5.78
N LEU A 221 2.71 -11.84 -6.53
CA LEU A 221 3.54 -13.07 -6.51
C LEU A 221 5.02 -12.79 -6.74
N VAL A 222 5.35 -11.71 -7.45
CA VAL A 222 6.74 -11.27 -7.66
C VAL A 222 7.50 -11.03 -6.33
N ILE A 223 6.79 -10.70 -5.25
CA ILE A 223 7.40 -10.51 -3.92
C ILE A 223 7.94 -11.83 -3.37
N TRP A 224 7.27 -12.97 -3.67
CA TRP A 224 7.69 -14.31 -3.23
C TRP A 224 8.62 -15.03 -4.21
N GLN A 225 8.81 -14.45 -5.42
CA GLN A 225 9.67 -15.07 -6.44
C GLN A 225 11.05 -15.45 -5.91
N PRO A 226 11.78 -14.60 -5.14
CA PRO A 226 13.09 -14.99 -4.60
C PRO A 226 13.02 -16.18 -3.64
N CYS A 227 11.91 -16.35 -2.89
CA CYS A 227 11.70 -17.53 -2.04
C CYS A 227 11.53 -18.79 -2.90
N PHE A 228 10.70 -18.73 -3.94
CA PHE A 228 10.48 -19.86 -4.85
C PHE A 228 11.75 -20.21 -5.63
N ASP A 229 12.52 -19.23 -6.07
CA ASP A 229 13.80 -19.46 -6.76
C ASP A 229 14.80 -20.17 -5.85
N SER A 230 14.84 -19.82 -4.56
CA SER A 230 15.72 -20.53 -3.59
C SER A 230 15.26 -21.97 -3.31
N LEU A 231 13.99 -22.29 -3.57
CA LEU A 231 13.39 -23.62 -3.43
C LEU A 231 13.29 -24.38 -4.76
N GLY A 232 13.93 -23.91 -5.84
CA GLY A 232 13.73 -24.38 -7.22
C GLY A 232 13.72 -25.89 -7.37
N ALA A 233 14.69 -26.61 -6.77
CA ALA A 233 14.74 -28.08 -6.84
C ALA A 233 13.52 -28.78 -6.22
N ILE A 234 12.87 -28.18 -5.20
CA ILE A 234 11.65 -28.71 -4.60
C ILE A 234 10.45 -28.35 -5.46
N VAL A 235 10.39 -27.12 -5.98
CA VAL A 235 9.34 -26.67 -6.88
C VAL A 235 9.30 -27.55 -8.13
N ASP A 236 10.45 -27.80 -8.77
CA ASP A 236 10.57 -28.71 -9.93
C ASP A 236 10.09 -30.13 -9.60
N THR A 237 10.35 -30.58 -8.37
CA THR A 237 9.91 -31.92 -7.93
C THR A 237 8.38 -31.95 -7.71
N LEU A 238 7.80 -30.88 -7.19
CA LEU A 238 6.35 -30.73 -7.00
C LEU A 238 5.60 -30.70 -8.33
N ASP A 239 6.17 -30.17 -9.39
CA ASP A 239 5.56 -30.14 -10.73
C ASP A 239 5.27 -31.55 -11.27
N SER A 240 6.01 -32.57 -10.79
CA SER A 240 5.78 -33.98 -11.13
C SER A 240 4.76 -34.68 -10.21
N ALA A 241 4.27 -34.02 -9.16
CA ALA A 241 3.31 -34.62 -8.23
C ALA A 241 1.90 -34.72 -8.85
N SER A 242 1.15 -35.72 -8.44
CA SER A 242 -0.23 -35.95 -8.88
C SER A 242 -1.26 -35.28 -7.98
N SER A 243 -0.99 -35.20 -6.69
CA SER A 243 -1.89 -34.57 -5.73
C SER A 243 -1.17 -34.13 -4.47
N ALA A 244 -1.78 -33.19 -3.76
CA ALA A 244 -1.41 -32.88 -2.40
C ALA A 244 -2.67 -32.70 -1.55
N SER A 245 -2.56 -32.99 -0.27
CA SER A 245 -3.59 -32.72 0.74
C SER A 245 -2.97 -32.05 1.94
N VAL A 246 -3.65 -31.04 2.44
CA VAL A 246 -3.21 -30.24 3.59
C VAL A 246 -4.16 -30.48 4.74
N THR A 247 -3.63 -30.80 5.89
CA THR A 247 -4.34 -30.87 7.17
C THR A 247 -3.67 -29.91 8.15
N PRO A 248 -4.29 -29.53 9.26
CA PRO A 248 -3.69 -28.59 10.23
C PRO A 248 -2.34 -29.01 10.84
N LYS A 249 -1.85 -30.20 10.54
CA LYS A 249 -0.59 -30.71 11.08
C LYS A 249 0.37 -31.19 10.00
N ASN A 250 -0.14 -31.62 8.85
CA ASN A 250 0.66 -32.29 7.85
C ASN A 250 0.29 -31.86 6.43
N LEU A 251 1.31 -31.76 5.60
CA LEU A 251 1.22 -31.72 4.15
C LEU A 251 1.58 -33.10 3.60
N VAL A 252 0.68 -33.69 2.83
CA VAL A 252 0.90 -34.96 2.14
C VAL A 252 0.97 -34.70 0.65
N VAL A 253 2.09 -35.05 0.02
CA VAL A 253 2.30 -34.97 -1.45
C VAL A 253 2.41 -36.36 -2.00
N ARG A 254 1.75 -36.65 -3.14
CA ARG A 254 1.75 -37.95 -3.82
C ARG A 254 2.20 -37.79 -5.26
N TRP A 255 2.94 -38.78 -5.72
CA TRP A 255 3.39 -38.90 -7.10
C TRP A 255 2.62 -40.01 -7.83
N PRO A 256 2.50 -39.92 -9.16
CA PRO A 256 1.72 -40.89 -9.94
C PRO A 256 2.29 -42.31 -9.84
N GLY A 257 1.43 -43.30 -9.82
CA GLY A 257 1.78 -44.69 -9.89
C GLY A 257 2.25 -45.13 -11.29
N LYS A 258 2.80 -46.33 -11.39
CA LYS A 258 3.11 -46.92 -12.71
C LYS A 258 1.83 -47.10 -13.51
N GLY A 259 1.68 -46.33 -14.61
CA GLY A 259 0.53 -46.44 -15.51
C GLY A 259 -0.52 -45.35 -15.36
N GLU A 260 -0.32 -44.36 -14.49
CA GLU A 260 -1.22 -43.21 -14.29
C GLU A 260 -0.73 -41.93 -15.00
N SER A 261 0.23 -42.02 -15.91
CA SER A 261 0.79 -40.86 -16.66
C SER A 261 0.04 -40.56 -17.93
#